data_b89d2444eaf75a7fbf682210c73ed945
#
_entry.id   b89d2444eaf75a7fbf682210c73ed945
#
_cell.length_a   1.000
_cell.length_b   1.000
_cell.length_c   1.000
_cell.angle_alpha   90.00
_cell.angle_beta   90.00
_cell.angle_gamma   90.00
#
_symmetry.space_group_name_H-M   'P 1'
#
loop_
_entity.id
_entity.type
_entity.pdbx_description
1 polymer ?
#
loop_
_entity_poly.entity_id
_entity_poly.type
_entity_poly.pdbx_seq_one_letter_code
_entity_poly.pdbx_strand_id
1 'polypeptide(L)'
;MTCIIASLAMTAFAASAHAAAIGDCPLPPGGVNVALPSGLPPALRDAIGDIALPGEPFDTTDVYIKGHKHARYIFVWNIGTRWIVATEQGGIALRTAIYVYRLGKDDKTAVLIDQSIGFVNNVCGTATKLAGKKQR
;
A
#
# COMPACT_ATOMS: atom_id res chain seq x y z
N MET A 1 54.84 -11.48 -38.60
CA MET A 1 53.59 -12.19 -38.33
C MET A 1 53.05 -11.69 -36.99
N THR A 2 52.13 -10.75 -37.00
CA THR A 2 51.58 -10.08 -35.77
C THR A 2 50.17 -10.56 -35.60
N CYS A 3 49.92 -11.33 -34.54
CA CYS A 3 48.57 -11.84 -34.18
C CYS A 3 47.83 -10.76 -33.38
N ILE A 4 46.74 -10.25 -33.92
CA ILE A 4 45.81 -9.34 -33.23
C ILE A 4 44.73 -10.19 -32.59
N ILE A 5 44.71 -10.22 -31.26
CA ILE A 5 43.63 -10.85 -30.47
C ILE A 5 42.58 -9.79 -30.24
N ALA A 6 41.41 -9.95 -30.89
CA ALA A 6 40.25 -9.13 -30.67
C ALA A 6 39.47 -9.65 -29.45
N SER A 7 39.48 -8.91 -28.33
CA SER A 7 38.66 -9.20 -27.16
C SER A 7 37.24 -8.70 -27.40
N LEU A 8 36.29 -9.63 -27.51
CA LEU A 8 34.87 -9.32 -27.49
C LEU A 8 34.43 -9.09 -26.04
N ALA A 9 34.14 -7.85 -25.69
CA ALA A 9 33.49 -7.51 -24.42
C ALA A 9 31.97 -7.81 -24.52
N MET A 10 31.52 -8.87 -23.88
CA MET A 10 30.09 -9.15 -23.67
C MET A 10 29.56 -8.25 -22.57
N THR A 11 28.85 -7.19 -22.94
CA THR A 11 28.05 -6.40 -22.00
C THR A 11 26.75 -7.16 -21.67
N ALA A 12 26.69 -7.78 -20.49
CA ALA A 12 25.48 -8.34 -19.96
C ALA A 12 24.53 -7.20 -19.55
N PHE A 13 23.46 -6.98 -20.32
CA PHE A 13 22.36 -6.15 -19.90
C PHE A 13 21.59 -6.90 -18.79
N ALA A 14 21.82 -6.50 -17.53
CA ALA A 14 20.97 -6.87 -16.43
C ALA A 14 19.63 -6.14 -16.60
N ALA A 15 18.63 -6.84 -17.14
CA ALA A 15 17.25 -6.39 -17.11
C ALA A 15 16.80 -6.35 -15.64
N SER A 16 16.87 -5.19 -15.00
CA SER A 16 16.22 -4.95 -13.72
C SER A 16 14.70 -5.04 -13.95
N ALA A 17 14.13 -6.20 -13.64
CA ALA A 17 12.69 -6.32 -13.48
C ALA A 17 12.30 -5.42 -12.29
N HIS A 18 11.92 -4.17 -12.56
CA HIS A 18 11.24 -3.35 -11.62
C HIS A 18 9.90 -4.03 -11.37
N ALA A 19 9.79 -4.73 -10.23
CA ALA A 19 8.47 -5.02 -9.68
C ALA A 19 7.77 -3.66 -9.60
N ALA A 20 6.70 -3.48 -10.37
CA ALA A 20 5.88 -2.28 -10.30
C ALA A 20 5.58 -2.05 -8.82
N ALA A 21 6.03 -0.92 -8.28
CA ALA A 21 5.79 -0.61 -6.89
C ALA A 21 4.28 -0.67 -6.69
N ILE A 22 3.83 -1.48 -5.72
CA ILE A 22 2.40 -1.71 -5.42
C ILE A 22 1.66 -0.37 -5.17
N GLY A 23 2.40 0.76 -5.08
CA GLY A 23 1.89 2.11 -4.91
C GLY A 23 1.42 2.86 -6.17
N ASP A 24 1.64 2.31 -7.37
CA ASP A 24 1.29 3.00 -8.64
C ASP A 24 -0.13 2.67 -9.14
N CYS A 25 -1.07 2.52 -8.22
CA CYS A 25 -2.46 2.34 -8.59
C CYS A 25 -3.04 3.62 -9.24
N PRO A 26 -3.78 3.50 -10.36
CA PRO A 26 -4.47 4.64 -10.93
C PRO A 26 -5.51 5.18 -9.95
N LEU A 27 -5.47 6.49 -9.70
CA LEU A 27 -6.42 7.13 -8.80
C LEU A 27 -7.83 7.10 -9.40
N PRO A 28 -8.84 6.79 -8.57
CA PRO A 28 -10.22 6.95 -8.97
C PRO A 28 -10.56 8.44 -9.16
N PRO A 29 -11.62 8.78 -9.93
CA PRO A 29 -12.04 10.17 -10.13
C PRO A 29 -12.22 10.92 -8.80
N GLY A 30 -11.59 12.09 -8.70
CA GLY A 30 -11.58 12.91 -7.49
C GLY A 30 -10.70 12.39 -6.36
N GLY A 31 -9.93 11.34 -6.61
CA GLY A 31 -8.99 10.79 -5.63
C GLY A 31 -7.68 11.53 -5.60
N VAL A 32 -7.06 11.57 -4.42
CA VAL A 32 -5.73 12.15 -4.18
C VAL A 32 -4.89 11.14 -3.41
N ASN A 33 -3.64 10.94 -3.83
CA ASN A 33 -2.67 10.20 -3.03
C ASN A 33 -2.32 11.00 -1.78
N VAL A 34 -2.27 10.32 -0.65
CA VAL A 34 -1.97 10.92 0.64
C VAL A 34 -0.51 10.63 1.01
N ALA A 35 0.23 11.70 1.29
CA ALA A 35 1.60 11.57 1.78
C ALA A 35 1.60 10.95 3.19
N LEU A 36 2.39 9.89 3.39
CA LEU A 36 2.45 9.14 4.64
C LEU A 36 3.71 9.52 5.44
N PRO A 37 3.60 9.62 6.78
CA PRO A 37 2.38 9.63 7.58
C PRO A 37 1.75 11.03 7.73
N SER A 38 2.40 12.09 7.23
CA SER A 38 2.08 13.49 7.51
C SER A 38 0.71 13.93 6.98
N GLY A 39 0.26 13.34 5.88
CA GLY A 39 -1.04 13.65 5.28
C GLY A 39 -2.23 12.98 5.95
N LEU A 40 -2.02 12.10 6.95
CA LEU A 40 -3.10 11.41 7.64
C LEU A 40 -3.70 12.29 8.75
N PRO A 41 -5.03 12.52 8.73
CA PRO A 41 -5.70 13.13 9.87
C PRO A 41 -5.47 12.34 11.17
N PRO A 42 -5.33 13.01 12.33
CA PRO A 42 -5.09 12.32 13.61
C PRO A 42 -6.08 11.19 13.89
N ALA A 43 -7.38 11.45 13.74
CA ALA A 43 -8.42 10.45 13.98
C ALA A 43 -8.29 9.22 13.08
N LEU A 44 -7.87 9.40 11.83
CA LEU A 44 -7.66 8.28 10.93
C LEU A 44 -6.41 7.48 11.33
N ARG A 45 -5.35 8.17 11.70
CA ARG A 45 -4.12 7.54 12.20
C ARG A 45 -4.36 6.72 13.44
N ASP A 46 -5.15 7.25 14.39
CA ASP A 46 -5.53 6.54 15.62
C ASP A 46 -6.39 5.30 15.32
N ALA A 47 -7.31 5.40 14.35
CA ALA A 47 -8.17 4.28 13.95
C ALA A 47 -7.41 3.16 13.20
N ILE A 48 -6.40 3.51 12.42
CA ILE A 48 -5.58 2.54 11.68
C ILE A 48 -4.57 1.88 12.62
N GLY A 49 -4.04 2.62 13.58
CA GLY A 49 -3.00 2.16 14.50
C GLY A 49 -1.59 2.29 13.92
N ASP A 50 -0.65 1.68 14.62
CA ASP A 50 0.78 1.79 14.32
C ASP A 50 1.22 0.77 13.27
N ILE A 51 1.32 1.17 12.03
CA ILE A 51 1.77 0.37 10.89
C ILE A 51 3.02 0.95 10.23
N ALA A 52 3.82 0.07 9.59
CA ALA A 52 5.04 0.46 8.89
C ALA A 52 4.74 1.31 7.66
N LEU A 53 5.63 2.22 7.33
CA LEU A 53 5.55 3.02 6.10
C LEU A 53 5.91 2.17 4.87
N PRO A 54 5.53 2.59 3.67
CA PRO A 54 5.96 1.92 2.45
C PRO A 54 7.49 1.80 2.39
N GLY A 55 7.99 0.58 2.15
CA GLY A 55 9.44 0.30 2.13
C GLY A 55 10.07 -0.02 3.49
N GLU A 56 9.41 0.26 4.61
CA GLU A 56 9.89 -0.17 5.93
C GLU A 56 9.68 -1.67 6.14
N PRO A 57 10.56 -2.33 6.92
CA PRO A 57 10.37 -3.72 7.28
C PRO A 57 9.16 -3.90 8.20
N PHE A 58 8.46 -5.02 8.05
CA PHE A 58 7.38 -5.43 8.93
C PHE A 58 7.34 -6.96 9.02
N ASP A 59 6.67 -7.51 10.02
CA ASP A 59 6.53 -8.95 10.18
C ASP A 59 5.57 -9.51 9.14
N THR A 60 6.09 -10.34 8.26
CA THR A 60 5.30 -10.99 7.18
C THR A 60 4.73 -12.33 7.60
N THR A 61 5.11 -12.83 8.78
CA THR A 61 4.69 -14.12 9.35
C THR A 61 3.93 -13.92 10.65
N ASP A 62 3.49 -15.04 11.25
CA ASP A 62 2.88 -15.09 12.58
C ASP A 62 3.89 -15.00 13.73
N VAL A 63 5.19 -14.95 13.41
CA VAL A 63 6.24 -14.78 14.40
C VAL A 63 6.35 -13.31 14.78
N TYR A 64 6.15 -13.02 16.04
CA TYR A 64 6.28 -11.68 16.62
C TYR A 64 7.75 -11.32 16.84
N ILE A 65 8.26 -10.36 16.07
CA ILE A 65 9.59 -9.77 16.30
C ILE A 65 9.41 -8.48 17.08
N LYS A 66 10.02 -8.41 18.27
CA LYS A 66 9.91 -7.22 19.13
C LYS A 66 10.34 -5.95 18.37
N GLY A 67 9.47 -4.97 18.34
CA GLY A 67 9.72 -3.68 17.67
C GLY A 67 9.35 -3.63 16.19
N HIS A 68 8.95 -4.75 15.59
CA HIS A 68 8.42 -4.76 14.25
C HIS A 68 6.90 -4.52 14.25
N LYS A 69 6.42 -3.91 13.17
CA LYS A 69 5.00 -3.74 12.89
C LYS A 69 4.45 -5.00 12.22
N HIS A 70 3.16 -5.29 12.38
CA HIS A 70 2.52 -6.45 11.72
C HIS A 70 1.82 -6.11 10.41
N ALA A 71 1.78 -4.84 10.08
CA ALA A 71 1.22 -4.35 8.84
C ALA A 71 2.09 -3.24 8.27
N ARG A 72 1.99 -3.04 6.96
CA ARG A 72 2.66 -1.98 6.22
C ARG A 72 1.67 -1.32 5.27
N TYR A 73 1.75 0.00 5.15
CA TYR A 73 0.98 0.73 4.13
C TYR A 73 1.42 0.34 2.72
N ILE A 74 0.45 0.13 1.84
CA ILE A 74 0.66 0.09 0.40
C ILE A 74 0.42 1.49 -0.15
N PHE A 75 -0.77 2.05 0.09
CA PHE A 75 -1.13 3.43 -0.24
C PHE A 75 -2.30 3.90 0.61
N VAL A 76 -2.51 5.21 0.61
CA VAL A 76 -3.74 5.83 1.14
C VAL A 76 -4.26 6.82 0.12
N TRP A 77 -5.56 6.74 -0.18
CA TRP A 77 -6.27 7.71 -1.01
C TRP A 77 -7.29 8.47 -0.19
N ASN A 78 -7.41 9.76 -0.46
CA ASN A 78 -8.54 10.56 -0.04
C ASN A 78 -9.48 10.81 -1.24
N ILE A 79 -10.77 10.57 -1.07
CA ILE A 79 -11.81 10.77 -2.08
C ILE A 79 -12.96 11.52 -1.42
N GLY A 80 -12.85 12.84 -1.39
CA GLY A 80 -13.80 13.68 -0.66
C GLY A 80 -13.83 13.37 0.84
N THR A 81 -14.93 12.83 1.34
CA THR A 81 -15.08 12.46 2.77
C THR A 81 -14.60 11.04 3.08
N ARG A 82 -14.18 10.28 2.08
CA ARG A 82 -13.75 8.88 2.25
C ARG A 82 -12.24 8.75 2.14
N TRP A 83 -11.73 7.82 2.91
CA TRP A 83 -10.32 7.46 2.98
C TRP A 83 -10.18 5.98 2.69
N ILE A 84 -9.44 5.65 1.64
CA ILE A 84 -9.14 4.28 1.24
C ILE A 84 -7.74 3.97 1.74
N VAL A 85 -7.61 3.01 2.63
CA VAL A 85 -6.33 2.59 3.21
C VAL A 85 -6.04 1.17 2.77
N ALA A 86 -5.00 0.98 1.98
CA ALA A 86 -4.52 -0.32 1.58
C ALA A 86 -3.26 -0.68 2.36
N THR A 87 -3.24 -1.89 2.92
CA THR A 87 -2.14 -2.40 3.73
C THR A 87 -1.79 -3.84 3.35
N GLU A 88 -0.53 -4.19 3.54
CA GLU A 88 -0.09 -5.58 3.64
C GLU A 88 -0.10 -5.97 5.12
N GLN A 89 -0.53 -7.18 5.42
CA GLN A 89 -0.59 -7.70 6.78
C GLN A 89 0.11 -9.05 6.87
N GLY A 90 1.01 -9.17 7.83
CA GLY A 90 1.62 -10.43 8.20
C GLY A 90 0.65 -11.36 8.95
N GLY A 91 1.07 -12.58 9.18
CA GLY A 91 0.31 -13.62 9.86
C GLY A 91 0.69 -14.99 9.31
N ILE A 92 -0.18 -15.99 9.46
CA ILE A 92 0.02 -17.34 8.91
C ILE A 92 0.30 -17.28 7.38
N ALA A 93 -0.29 -16.27 6.71
CA ALA A 93 0.05 -15.94 5.34
C ALA A 93 -0.02 -14.42 5.13
N LEU A 94 0.86 -13.89 4.27
CA LEU A 94 0.80 -12.49 3.87
C LEU A 94 -0.51 -12.23 3.13
N ARG A 95 -1.26 -11.24 3.58
CA ARG A 95 -2.54 -10.84 3.00
C ARG A 95 -2.60 -9.34 2.81
N THR A 96 -3.49 -8.90 1.94
CA THR A 96 -3.79 -7.49 1.73
C THR A 96 -5.13 -7.15 2.38
N ALA A 97 -5.18 -6.01 3.03
CA ALA A 97 -6.42 -5.46 3.56
C ALA A 97 -6.63 -4.05 2.97
N ILE A 98 -7.86 -3.80 2.56
CA ILE A 98 -8.29 -2.49 2.07
C ILE A 98 -9.44 -2.05 2.95
N TYR A 99 -9.28 -0.92 3.60
CA TYR A 99 -10.24 -0.33 4.50
C TYR A 99 -10.78 0.97 3.91
N VAL A 100 -12.07 1.21 4.09
CA VAL A 100 -12.72 2.47 3.74
C VAL A 100 -13.18 3.13 5.02
N TYR A 101 -12.61 4.27 5.32
CA TYR A 101 -13.01 5.09 6.45
C TYR A 101 -13.75 6.34 5.98
N ARG A 102 -14.58 6.86 6.87
CA ARG A 102 -15.19 8.19 6.76
C ARG A 102 -14.86 8.97 8.02
N LEU A 103 -14.38 10.20 7.84
CA LEU A 103 -14.20 11.11 8.97
C LEU A 103 -15.55 11.71 9.39
N GLY A 104 -15.69 11.92 10.67
CA GLY A 104 -16.79 12.72 11.24
C GLY A 104 -16.69 14.18 10.79
N LYS A 105 -17.76 14.93 10.99
CA LYS A 105 -17.84 16.36 10.57
C LYS A 105 -16.80 17.26 11.23
N ASP A 106 -16.32 16.86 12.39
CA ASP A 106 -15.32 17.59 13.18
C ASP A 106 -13.88 17.05 12.99
N ASP A 107 -13.69 16.07 12.07
CA ASP A 107 -12.45 15.36 11.83
C ASP A 107 -11.83 14.68 13.08
N LYS A 108 -12.62 14.53 14.16
CA LYS A 108 -12.15 13.91 15.40
C LYS A 108 -12.41 12.43 15.48
N THR A 109 -13.24 11.89 14.59
CA THR A 109 -13.57 10.48 14.55
C THR A 109 -13.37 9.91 13.16
N ALA A 110 -12.84 8.69 13.07
CA ALA A 110 -12.78 7.93 11.84
C ALA A 110 -13.60 6.66 12.02
N VAL A 111 -14.57 6.46 11.14
CA VAL A 111 -15.48 5.30 11.17
C VAL A 111 -15.17 4.40 9.99
N LEU A 112 -14.87 3.12 10.28
CA LEU A 112 -14.75 2.09 9.24
C LEU A 112 -16.14 1.82 8.65
N ILE A 113 -16.28 2.00 7.34
CA ILE A 113 -17.55 1.89 6.64
C ILE A 113 -17.61 0.75 5.64
N ASP A 114 -16.46 0.27 5.19
CA ASP A 114 -16.32 -0.91 4.31
C ASP A 114 -14.92 -1.48 4.40
N GLN A 115 -14.74 -2.75 4.04
CA GLN A 115 -13.43 -3.37 3.99
C GLN A 115 -13.39 -4.58 3.06
N SER A 116 -12.19 -4.92 2.60
CA SER A 116 -11.89 -6.17 1.91
C SER A 116 -10.56 -6.70 2.43
N ILE A 117 -10.56 -7.91 2.99
CA ILE A 117 -9.37 -8.55 3.56
C ILE A 117 -9.21 -9.91 2.90
N GLY A 118 -8.00 -10.24 2.47
CA GLY A 118 -7.71 -11.55 1.90
C GLY A 118 -6.47 -11.54 1.00
N PHE A 119 -6.36 -12.58 0.18
CA PHE A 119 -5.35 -12.67 -0.87
C PHE A 119 -5.83 -11.84 -2.07
N VAL A 120 -5.58 -10.53 -2.03
CA VAL A 120 -6.05 -9.63 -3.08
C VAL A 120 -5.03 -9.61 -4.21
N ASN A 121 -5.28 -10.37 -5.27
CA ASN A 121 -4.42 -10.38 -6.47
C ASN A 121 -4.48 -9.06 -7.25
N ASN A 122 -5.51 -8.24 -7.03
CA ASN A 122 -5.69 -6.94 -7.67
C ASN A 122 -6.09 -5.90 -6.65
N VAL A 123 -5.10 -5.38 -5.93
CA VAL A 123 -5.28 -4.36 -4.90
C VAL A 123 -5.89 -3.09 -5.48
N CYS A 124 -5.37 -2.63 -6.63
CA CYS A 124 -5.84 -1.41 -7.29
C CYS A 124 -7.32 -1.52 -7.71
N GLY A 125 -7.69 -2.61 -8.38
CA GLY A 125 -9.07 -2.81 -8.82
C GLY A 125 -10.05 -2.96 -7.66
N THR A 126 -9.65 -3.64 -6.59
CA THR A 126 -10.47 -3.78 -5.39
C THR A 126 -10.65 -2.43 -4.68
N ALA A 127 -9.59 -1.65 -4.52
CA ALA A 127 -9.65 -0.32 -3.93
C ALA A 127 -10.55 0.62 -4.75
N THR A 128 -10.41 0.63 -6.08
CA THR A 128 -11.25 1.41 -6.98
C THR A 128 -12.72 1.01 -6.88
N LYS A 129 -13.02 -0.29 -6.81
CA LYS A 129 -14.39 -0.80 -6.62
C LYS A 129 -15.00 -0.35 -5.29
N LEU A 130 -14.24 -0.42 -4.20
CA LEU A 130 -14.68 0.05 -2.88
C LEU A 130 -14.89 1.57 -2.88
N ALA A 131 -13.99 2.31 -3.54
CA ALA A 131 -14.09 3.75 -3.70
C ALA A 131 -15.36 4.18 -4.44
N GLY A 132 -15.79 3.41 -5.44
CA GLY A 132 -16.97 3.70 -6.27
C GLY A 132 -18.32 3.30 -5.65
N LYS A 133 -18.34 2.52 -4.56
CA LYS A 133 -19.60 2.12 -3.93
C LYS A 133 -20.35 3.34 -3.40
N LYS A 134 -21.59 3.54 -3.87
CA LYS A 134 -22.53 4.49 -3.25
C LYS A 134 -22.92 3.93 -1.88
N GLN A 135 -22.71 4.72 -0.85
CA GLN A 135 -23.28 4.41 0.47
C GLN A 135 -24.78 4.68 0.42
N ARG A 136 -25.54 3.67 0.75
CA ARG A 136 -26.98 3.78 1.01
C ARG A 136 -27.20 4.30 2.42
#